data_d4bb967df7618e76efc246cec6ededb8
#
_entry.id   d4bb967df7618e76efc246cec6ededb8
#
_cell.length_a   1.000
_cell.length_b   1.000
_cell.length_c   1.000
_cell.angle_alpha   90.00
_cell.angle_beta   90.00
_cell.angle_gamma   90.00
#
_symmetry.space_group_name_H-M   'P 1'
#
loop_
_entity.id
_entity.type
_entity.pdbx_description
1 polymer ?
#
loop_
_entity_poly.entity_id
_entity_poly.type
_entity_poly.pdbx_seq_one_letter_code
_entity_poly.pdbx_strand_id
1 'polypeptide(L)'
;MLQSYAAQDRTLFVKAEKDLLIYANVKISSYIYSMNDSHFKAVEEDDAEFYVYNVFTGGITTDIHHHSSAQMVYAEGGIVHIFTDLQHWYLPARCFMWIPAETPHYIFSSSPNVEFYNFYFKKEENENGFFDEINIYSVSHLLREMILYTKDWNGKITKNDGSRYFFLKALKGILPEKRDKKLAFPVQHPFPKDETLLKIAKYIHANLEKPLTIESTAKEFGMSTRTLSRRFKEILGMNYVRFLRALRITRSLELMMEGKYNMYEIAMMVGYNSLSSFSNIFKKVIGIPPTEYQQKLRGGE
;
A
#
# COMPACT_ATOMS: atom_id res chain seq x y z
N MET A 1 -6.79 -22.74 25.54
CA MET A 1 -7.35 -21.36 25.50
C MET A 1 -6.70 -20.47 24.44
N LEU A 2 -5.39 -20.53 24.17
CA LEU A 2 -4.72 -19.75 23.08
C LEU A 2 -5.10 -20.17 21.66
N GLN A 3 -5.43 -21.44 21.42
CA GLN A 3 -5.85 -21.91 20.08
C GLN A 3 -7.29 -21.51 19.69
N SER A 4 -8.18 -21.19 20.64
CA SER A 4 -9.53 -20.74 20.35
C SER A 4 -9.58 -19.24 19.97
N TYR A 5 -8.67 -18.43 20.46
CA TYR A 5 -8.53 -17.02 20.08
C TYR A 5 -8.05 -16.87 18.63
N ALA A 6 -7.08 -17.68 18.21
CA ALA A 6 -6.56 -17.67 16.84
C ALA A 6 -7.61 -18.09 15.78
N ALA A 7 -8.54 -19.00 16.14
CA ALA A 7 -9.60 -19.45 15.23
C ALA A 7 -10.74 -18.42 15.08
N GLN A 8 -11.10 -17.70 16.15
CA GLN A 8 -12.09 -16.62 16.09
C GLN A 8 -11.57 -15.40 15.35
N ASP A 9 -10.30 -15.05 15.52
CA ASP A 9 -9.64 -13.99 14.76
C ASP A 9 -9.56 -14.33 13.26
N ARG A 10 -9.26 -15.57 12.88
CA ARG A 10 -9.28 -16.01 11.47
C ARG A 10 -10.64 -15.84 10.82
N THR A 11 -11.74 -16.16 11.50
CA THR A 11 -13.09 -16.03 10.93
C THR A 11 -13.53 -14.57 10.79
N LEU A 12 -13.15 -13.70 11.71
CA LEU A 12 -13.37 -12.26 11.62
C LEU A 12 -12.52 -11.63 10.51
N PHE A 13 -11.29 -12.10 10.32
CA PHE A 13 -10.39 -11.64 9.26
C PHE A 13 -10.86 -12.08 7.88
N VAL A 14 -11.26 -13.34 7.68
CA VAL A 14 -11.81 -13.85 6.41
C VAL A 14 -13.11 -13.11 6.02
N LYS A 15 -13.92 -12.73 7.00
CA LYS A 15 -15.11 -11.89 6.75
C LYS A 15 -14.71 -10.46 6.41
N ALA A 16 -13.73 -9.90 7.10
CA ALA A 16 -13.14 -8.59 6.79
C ALA A 16 -12.48 -8.60 5.40
N GLU A 17 -11.84 -9.70 5.00
CA GLU A 17 -11.21 -9.91 3.69
C GLU A 17 -12.22 -9.84 2.54
N LYS A 18 -13.37 -10.55 2.64
CA LYS A 18 -14.46 -10.43 1.67
C LYS A 18 -15.07 -9.03 1.64
N ASP A 19 -15.26 -8.41 2.78
CA ASP A 19 -15.75 -7.04 2.90
C ASP A 19 -14.75 -6.01 2.36
N LEU A 20 -13.45 -6.29 2.47
CA LEU A 20 -12.36 -5.46 1.93
C LEU A 20 -12.30 -5.50 0.41
N LEU A 21 -12.43 -6.66 -0.20
CA LEU A 21 -12.50 -6.83 -1.67
C LEU A 21 -13.72 -6.11 -2.25
N ILE A 22 -14.85 -6.13 -1.53
CA ILE A 22 -16.05 -5.37 -1.86
C ILE A 22 -15.82 -3.87 -1.66
N TYR A 23 -15.08 -3.48 -0.60
CA TYR A 23 -14.73 -2.10 -0.29
C TYR A 23 -13.81 -1.46 -1.35
N ALA A 24 -12.85 -2.22 -1.85
CA ALA A 24 -11.94 -1.76 -2.91
C ALA A 24 -12.59 -1.76 -4.30
N ASN A 25 -13.88 -2.16 -4.42
CA ASN A 25 -14.60 -2.32 -5.69
C ASN A 25 -13.83 -3.19 -6.72
N VAL A 26 -13.07 -4.17 -6.19
CA VAL A 26 -12.15 -4.99 -6.96
C VAL A 26 -12.93 -6.15 -7.58
N LYS A 27 -13.05 -6.16 -8.92
CA LYS A 27 -13.43 -7.36 -9.65
C LYS A 27 -12.31 -8.38 -9.51
N ILE A 28 -12.53 -9.45 -8.78
CA ILE A 28 -11.61 -10.58 -8.71
C ILE A 28 -11.46 -11.13 -10.13
N SER A 29 -10.29 -10.91 -10.72
CA SER A 29 -9.93 -11.53 -11.99
C SER A 29 -9.52 -12.98 -11.72
N SER A 30 -9.84 -13.89 -12.66
CA SER A 30 -9.44 -15.30 -12.59
C SER A 30 -7.93 -15.56 -12.70
N TYR A 31 -7.11 -14.52 -12.75
CA TYR A 31 -5.66 -14.57 -12.91
C TYR A 31 -4.89 -13.97 -11.70
N ILE A 32 -5.37 -14.19 -10.48
CA ILE A 32 -4.65 -13.76 -9.27
C ILE A 32 -3.67 -14.85 -8.86
N TYR A 33 -2.39 -14.51 -8.79
CA TYR A 33 -1.35 -15.38 -8.26
C TYR A 33 -1.42 -15.40 -6.74
N SER A 34 -1.60 -16.58 -6.13
CA SER A 34 -1.57 -16.74 -4.68
C SER A 34 -0.18 -17.17 -4.23
N MET A 35 0.43 -16.38 -3.37
CA MET A 35 1.67 -16.76 -2.65
C MET A 35 1.26 -17.64 -1.47
N ASN A 36 1.83 -18.83 -1.39
CA ASN A 36 1.48 -19.83 -0.39
C ASN A 36 2.56 -19.98 0.71
N ASP A 37 2.24 -20.75 1.75
CA ASP A 37 3.12 -21.03 2.90
C ASP A 37 4.54 -21.53 2.54
N SER A 38 4.71 -22.19 1.40
CA SER A 38 6.03 -22.72 1.00
C SER A 38 7.01 -21.59 0.65
N HIS A 39 6.53 -20.47 0.10
CA HIS A 39 7.34 -19.30 -0.17
C HIS A 39 7.84 -18.66 1.14
N PHE A 40 6.94 -18.46 2.10
CA PHE A 40 7.29 -17.83 3.37
C PHE A 40 8.25 -18.69 4.20
N LYS A 41 8.12 -20.01 4.15
CA LYS A 41 9.09 -20.93 4.78
C LYS A 41 10.49 -20.78 4.20
N ALA A 42 10.61 -20.56 2.89
CA ALA A 42 11.91 -20.35 2.26
C ALA A 42 12.59 -19.04 2.69
N VAL A 43 11.81 -18.02 3.05
CA VAL A 43 12.33 -16.75 3.59
C VAL A 43 12.87 -16.91 5.01
N GLU A 44 12.34 -17.86 5.79
CA GLU A 44 12.71 -18.10 7.19
C GLU A 44 13.97 -18.98 7.36
N GLU A 45 14.54 -19.53 6.28
CA GLU A 45 15.72 -20.38 6.39
C GLU A 45 16.95 -19.56 6.83
N ASP A 46 17.65 -20.07 7.84
CA ASP A 46 18.61 -19.33 8.70
C ASP A 46 19.90 -18.84 8.05
N ASP A 47 20.31 -19.37 6.89
CA ASP A 47 21.62 -19.09 6.29
C ASP A 47 21.62 -17.92 5.30
N ALA A 48 20.45 -17.39 4.92
CA ALA A 48 20.33 -16.29 3.97
C ALA A 48 20.25 -14.92 4.68
N GLU A 49 21.12 -13.99 4.31
CA GLU A 49 21.00 -12.58 4.71
C GLU A 49 19.97 -11.84 3.88
N PHE A 50 19.75 -12.29 2.63
CA PHE A 50 18.81 -11.71 1.69
C PHE A 50 18.01 -12.81 0.98
N TYR A 51 16.74 -12.48 0.69
CA TYR A 51 15.90 -13.28 -0.20
C TYR A 51 15.21 -12.34 -1.18
N VAL A 52 15.16 -12.71 -2.45
CA VAL A 52 14.50 -11.93 -3.51
C VAL A 52 13.37 -12.77 -4.11
N TYR A 53 12.22 -12.16 -4.30
CA TYR A 53 11.09 -12.81 -4.94
C TYR A 53 10.28 -11.84 -5.79
N ASN A 54 10.47 -11.92 -7.10
CA ASN A 54 9.83 -11.03 -8.05
C ASN A 54 8.66 -11.75 -8.75
N VAL A 55 7.52 -11.08 -8.88
CA VAL A 55 6.29 -11.59 -9.50
C VAL A 55 5.84 -10.66 -10.61
N PHE A 56 5.66 -11.20 -11.80
CA PHE A 56 5.28 -10.46 -13.01
C PHE A 56 3.96 -10.98 -13.58
N THR A 57 2.95 -11.09 -12.75
CA THR A 57 1.62 -11.59 -13.12
C THR A 57 0.55 -10.54 -12.89
N GLY A 58 -0.57 -10.67 -13.56
CA GLY A 58 -1.66 -9.71 -13.58
C GLY A 58 -2.43 -9.50 -12.27
N GLY A 59 -1.93 -10.01 -11.16
CA GLY A 59 -2.50 -9.81 -9.84
C GLY A 59 -1.79 -10.68 -8.80
N ILE A 60 -1.83 -10.27 -7.55
CA ILE A 60 -1.20 -10.98 -6.43
C ILE A 60 -2.11 -10.97 -5.21
N THR A 61 -2.11 -12.05 -4.48
CA THR A 61 -2.69 -12.13 -3.13
C THR A 61 -1.82 -13.00 -2.24
N THR A 62 -1.72 -12.65 -0.96
CA THR A 62 -1.09 -13.47 0.06
C THR A 62 -2.10 -13.77 1.15
N ASP A 63 -1.89 -14.84 1.91
CA ASP A 63 -2.52 -14.99 3.21
C ASP A 63 -1.91 -14.02 4.22
N ILE A 64 -2.55 -13.84 5.37
CA ILE A 64 -1.97 -13.08 6.48
C ILE A 64 -0.76 -13.86 6.99
N HIS A 65 0.39 -13.19 7.01
CA HIS A 65 1.65 -13.77 7.44
C HIS A 65 2.54 -12.72 8.11
N HIS A 66 3.55 -13.17 8.77
CA HIS A 66 4.69 -12.41 9.24
C HIS A 66 5.95 -13.24 9.01
N HIS A 67 7.10 -12.64 9.06
CA HIS A 67 8.40 -13.29 8.91
C HIS A 67 9.47 -12.54 9.73
N SER A 68 10.52 -13.25 10.10
CA SER A 68 11.64 -12.74 10.90
C SER A 68 12.52 -11.73 10.14
N SER A 69 12.45 -11.73 8.82
CA SER A 69 13.11 -10.74 7.96
C SER A 69 12.25 -9.51 7.76
N ALA A 70 12.85 -8.33 7.64
CA ALA A 70 12.16 -7.14 7.15
C ALA A 70 11.93 -7.25 5.64
N GLN A 71 10.87 -6.63 5.12
CA GLN A 71 10.51 -6.69 3.70
C GLN A 71 10.48 -5.29 3.07
N MET A 72 11.13 -5.15 1.94
CA MET A 72 10.93 -4.05 1.02
C MET A 72 10.06 -4.51 -0.13
N VAL A 73 8.92 -3.84 -0.31
CA VAL A 73 7.96 -4.10 -1.39
C VAL A 73 8.03 -2.94 -2.37
N TYR A 74 8.22 -3.21 -3.66
CA TYR A 74 8.17 -2.21 -4.72
C TYR A 74 7.20 -2.65 -5.82
N ALA A 75 6.43 -1.71 -6.34
CA ALA A 75 5.54 -1.92 -7.47
C ALA A 75 5.96 -1.06 -8.67
N GLU A 76 6.16 -1.70 -9.82
CA GLU A 76 6.30 -1.02 -11.11
C GLU A 76 5.03 -1.26 -11.90
N GLY A 77 4.28 -0.22 -12.18
CA GLY A 77 2.95 -0.33 -12.78
C GLY A 77 1.90 -0.92 -11.82
N GLY A 78 0.77 -0.33 -11.68
CA GLY A 78 -0.26 -0.84 -10.78
C GLY A 78 -0.28 -0.21 -9.38
N ILE A 79 -1.24 -0.65 -8.59
CA ILE A 79 -1.35 -0.32 -7.17
C ILE A 79 -1.34 -1.62 -6.40
N VAL A 80 -0.54 -1.66 -5.34
CA VAL A 80 -0.50 -2.77 -4.39
C VAL A 80 -1.14 -2.32 -3.08
N HIS A 81 -2.06 -3.12 -2.59
CA HIS A 81 -2.70 -2.94 -1.30
C HIS A 81 -1.96 -3.78 -0.26
N ILE A 82 -1.53 -3.16 0.82
CA ILE A 82 -0.89 -3.85 1.93
C ILE A 82 -1.71 -3.56 3.18
N PHE A 83 -2.07 -4.61 3.87
CA PHE A 83 -2.90 -4.54 5.06
C PHE A 83 -2.13 -5.02 6.26
N THR A 84 -2.17 -4.24 7.32
CA THR A 84 -1.65 -4.60 8.64
C THR A 84 -2.80 -4.59 9.64
N ASP A 85 -2.60 -5.02 10.88
CA ASP A 85 -3.67 -5.08 11.90
C ASP A 85 -4.46 -3.79 12.09
N LEU A 86 -3.81 -2.65 11.83
CA LEU A 86 -4.37 -1.33 12.11
C LEU A 86 -4.60 -0.47 10.88
N GLN A 87 -3.99 -0.81 9.74
CA GLN A 87 -3.92 0.12 8.61
C GLN A 87 -3.99 -0.59 7.26
N HIS A 88 -4.66 0.05 6.34
CA HIS A 88 -4.65 -0.27 4.92
C HIS A 88 -3.76 0.75 4.19
N TRP A 89 -2.73 0.24 3.54
CA TRP A 89 -1.75 0.99 2.81
C TRP A 89 -1.97 0.82 1.31
N TYR A 90 -1.90 1.92 0.58
CA TYR A 90 -1.87 1.92 -0.88
C TYR A 90 -0.45 2.22 -1.33
N LEU A 91 0.23 1.24 -1.87
CA LEU A 91 1.54 1.39 -2.46
C LEU A 91 1.38 1.78 -3.94
N PRO A 92 1.59 3.06 -4.30
CA PRO A 92 1.53 3.48 -5.69
C PRO A 92 2.71 2.94 -6.48
N ALA A 93 2.53 2.83 -7.80
CA ALA A 93 3.65 2.53 -8.70
C ALA A 93 4.82 3.51 -8.48
N ARG A 94 6.03 3.00 -8.63
CA ARG A 94 7.30 3.75 -8.41
C ARG A 94 7.51 4.26 -6.99
N CYS A 95 6.86 3.59 -6.04
CA CYS A 95 7.13 3.73 -4.62
C CYS A 95 7.53 2.38 -4.04
N PHE A 96 8.29 2.40 -2.97
CA PHE A 96 8.52 1.21 -2.17
C PHE A 96 7.96 1.39 -0.76
N MET A 97 7.58 0.28 -0.17
CA MET A 97 7.18 0.22 1.23
C MET A 97 8.20 -0.61 2.00
N TRP A 98 8.59 -0.12 3.16
CA TRP A 98 9.35 -0.88 4.13
C TRP A 98 8.40 -1.45 5.18
N ILE A 99 8.47 -2.76 5.39
CA ILE A 99 7.71 -3.50 6.39
C ILE A 99 8.74 -4.10 7.36
N PRO A 100 8.78 -3.65 8.62
CA PRO A 100 9.68 -4.22 9.62
C PRO A 100 9.43 -5.71 9.85
N ALA A 101 10.46 -6.40 10.31
CA ALA A 101 10.36 -7.80 10.75
C ALA A 101 9.21 -7.99 11.75
N GLU A 102 8.64 -9.20 11.79
CA GLU A 102 7.55 -9.61 12.68
C GLU A 102 6.24 -8.80 12.54
N THR A 103 6.11 -7.97 11.50
CA THR A 103 4.87 -7.21 11.25
C THR A 103 3.84 -8.07 10.53
N PRO A 104 2.70 -8.42 11.16
CA PRO A 104 1.64 -9.16 10.49
C PRO A 104 1.03 -8.34 9.35
N HIS A 105 0.99 -8.92 8.15
CA HIS A 105 0.44 -8.25 6.98
C HIS A 105 -0.04 -9.23 5.91
N TYR A 106 -0.87 -8.72 4.99
CA TYR A 106 -1.14 -9.38 3.73
C TYR A 106 -1.11 -8.39 2.58
N ILE A 107 -0.87 -8.90 1.38
CA ILE A 107 -0.66 -8.11 0.17
C ILE A 107 -1.69 -8.52 -0.86
N PHE A 108 -2.26 -7.52 -1.54
CA PHE A 108 -3.23 -7.73 -2.60
C PHE A 108 -3.01 -6.73 -3.74
N SER A 109 -3.13 -7.19 -4.97
CA SER A 109 -3.28 -6.33 -6.14
C SER A 109 -4.12 -7.05 -7.19
N SER A 110 -5.06 -6.33 -7.80
CA SER A 110 -5.81 -6.77 -8.98
C SER A 110 -5.36 -6.08 -10.26
N SER A 111 -4.31 -5.29 -10.19
CA SER A 111 -3.79 -4.57 -11.35
C SER A 111 -3.27 -5.56 -12.40
N PRO A 112 -3.72 -5.49 -13.67
CA PRO A 112 -3.38 -6.50 -14.68
C PRO A 112 -1.92 -6.49 -15.11
N ASN A 113 -1.19 -5.41 -14.85
CA ASN A 113 0.17 -5.20 -15.31
C ASN A 113 1.11 -4.79 -14.16
N VAL A 114 0.90 -5.30 -12.95
CA VAL A 114 1.82 -5.02 -11.86
C VAL A 114 3.07 -5.88 -11.97
N GLU A 115 4.22 -5.25 -11.95
CA GLU A 115 5.49 -5.91 -11.68
C GLU A 115 5.81 -5.70 -10.21
N PHE A 116 5.94 -6.78 -9.49
CA PHE A 116 6.04 -6.77 -8.04
C PHE A 116 7.39 -7.32 -7.61
N TYR A 117 8.16 -6.49 -6.94
CA TYR A 117 9.50 -6.80 -6.46
C TYR A 117 9.51 -6.88 -4.95
N ASN A 118 9.94 -8.01 -4.42
CA ASN A 118 10.05 -8.27 -2.99
C ASN A 118 11.48 -8.57 -2.62
N PHE A 119 11.96 -7.86 -1.62
CA PHE A 119 13.27 -8.07 -1.01
C PHE A 119 13.09 -8.30 0.47
N TYR A 120 13.64 -9.38 0.97
CA TYR A 120 13.65 -9.71 2.38
C TYR A 120 15.05 -9.53 2.91
N PHE A 121 15.17 -8.84 4.03
CA PHE A 121 16.42 -8.47 4.65
C PHE A 121 16.44 -8.96 6.08
N LYS A 122 17.42 -9.79 6.43
CA LYS A 122 17.64 -10.18 7.82
C LYS A 122 17.97 -8.92 8.63
N LYS A 123 17.36 -8.77 9.80
CA LYS A 123 17.61 -7.64 10.69
C LYS A 123 19.04 -7.73 11.26
N GLU A 124 19.80 -6.64 11.19
CA GLU A 124 21.13 -6.52 11.80
C GLU A 124 20.99 -5.90 13.20
N GLU A 125 21.86 -6.30 14.15
CA GLU A 125 21.75 -5.89 15.57
C GLU A 125 21.80 -4.36 15.78
N ASN A 126 22.44 -3.61 14.90
CA ASN A 126 22.60 -2.15 15.01
C ASN A 126 21.62 -1.35 14.15
N GLU A 127 20.65 -2.01 13.53
CA GLU A 127 19.61 -1.33 12.73
C GLU A 127 18.54 -0.72 13.63
N ASN A 128 18.31 0.57 13.45
CA ASN A 128 17.27 1.31 14.16
C ASN A 128 16.72 2.45 13.29
N GLY A 129 15.70 3.12 13.80
CA GLY A 129 15.16 4.33 13.20
C GLY A 129 14.40 4.07 11.90
N PHE A 130 15.02 4.20 10.71
CA PHE A 130 14.36 3.95 9.43
C PHE A 130 13.78 2.54 9.34
N PHE A 131 14.51 1.54 9.78
CA PHE A 131 14.17 0.12 9.64
C PHE A 131 13.12 -0.38 10.65
N ASP A 132 12.83 0.40 11.69
CA ASP A 132 11.81 0.06 12.69
C ASP A 132 10.40 0.60 12.34
N GLU A 133 10.30 1.46 11.32
CA GLU A 133 9.06 2.12 10.95
C GLU A 133 8.49 1.58 9.64
N ILE A 134 7.22 1.17 9.67
CA ILE A 134 6.48 0.90 8.44
C ILE A 134 6.16 2.21 7.73
N ASN A 135 6.56 2.32 6.44
CA ASN A 135 6.35 3.56 5.69
C ASN A 135 6.48 3.35 4.18
N ILE A 136 5.94 4.30 3.40
CA ILE A 136 6.05 4.34 1.94
C ILE A 136 6.97 5.49 1.54
N TYR A 137 7.86 5.23 0.59
CA TYR A 137 8.85 6.17 0.08
C TYR A 137 8.83 6.22 -1.44
N SER A 138 9.06 7.39 -2.02
CA SER A 138 9.30 7.51 -3.45
C SER A 138 10.70 7.02 -3.81
N VAL A 139 10.84 6.33 -4.94
CA VAL A 139 12.16 5.91 -5.45
C VAL A 139 12.83 7.02 -6.25
N SER A 140 14.16 7.13 -6.12
CA SER A 140 14.99 7.90 -7.05
C SER A 140 15.21 7.09 -8.34
N HIS A 141 15.65 7.74 -9.41
CA HIS A 141 16.01 7.04 -10.65
C HIS A 141 17.03 5.91 -10.38
N LEU A 142 18.10 6.20 -9.65
CA LEU A 142 19.11 5.19 -9.29
C LEU A 142 18.49 4.00 -8.55
N LEU A 143 17.70 4.24 -7.51
CA LEU A 143 17.09 3.15 -6.73
C LEU A 143 16.13 2.33 -7.58
N ARG A 144 15.37 2.97 -8.48
CA ARG A 144 14.50 2.27 -9.43
C ARG A 144 15.31 1.35 -10.33
N GLU A 145 16.38 1.84 -10.96
CA GLU A 145 17.20 1.01 -11.85
C GLU A 145 17.88 -0.14 -11.10
N MET A 146 18.31 0.08 -9.85
CA MET A 146 18.81 -1.00 -8.99
C MET A 146 17.74 -2.06 -8.73
N ILE A 147 16.51 -1.66 -8.45
CA ILE A 147 15.39 -2.61 -8.24
C ILE A 147 15.12 -3.39 -9.53
N LEU A 148 14.96 -2.71 -10.66
CA LEU A 148 14.66 -3.33 -11.96
C LEU A 148 15.79 -4.27 -12.44
N TYR A 149 17.03 -3.98 -12.09
CA TYR A 149 18.18 -4.85 -12.38
C TYR A 149 18.04 -6.24 -11.74
N THR A 150 17.31 -6.36 -10.66
CA THR A 150 17.06 -7.64 -9.98
C THR A 150 15.91 -8.46 -10.59
N LYS A 151 15.36 -8.05 -11.71
CA LYS A 151 14.14 -8.63 -12.32
C LYS A 151 14.17 -10.17 -12.38
N ASP A 152 15.29 -10.72 -12.79
CA ASP A 152 15.45 -12.16 -12.97
C ASP A 152 16.03 -12.87 -11.72
N TRP A 153 16.08 -12.17 -10.59
CA TRP A 153 16.59 -12.75 -9.35
C TRP A 153 15.44 -13.36 -8.55
N ASN A 154 15.64 -14.60 -8.11
CA ASN A 154 14.73 -15.28 -7.21
C ASN A 154 15.50 -16.22 -6.30
N GLY A 155 15.09 -16.29 -5.04
CA GLY A 155 15.63 -17.17 -4.04
C GLY A 155 16.61 -16.50 -3.08
N LYS A 156 17.32 -17.32 -2.34
CA LYS A 156 18.29 -16.92 -1.31
C LYS A 156 19.53 -16.31 -1.93
N ILE A 157 20.05 -15.29 -1.25
CA ILE A 157 21.32 -14.67 -1.59
C ILE A 157 22.17 -14.59 -0.32
N THR A 158 23.32 -15.23 -0.37
CA THR A 158 24.29 -15.36 0.71
C THR A 158 25.61 -14.68 0.33
N LYS A 159 26.55 -14.60 1.25
CA LYS A 159 27.91 -14.09 0.98
C LYS A 159 28.64 -14.81 -0.17
N ASN A 160 28.26 -16.07 -0.43
CA ASN A 160 28.85 -16.86 -1.51
C ASN A 160 28.38 -16.42 -2.90
N ASP A 161 27.27 -15.66 -2.98
CA ASP A 161 26.73 -15.15 -4.24
C ASP A 161 27.47 -13.88 -4.75
N GLY A 162 28.56 -13.49 -4.11
CA GLY A 162 29.49 -12.49 -4.58
C GLY A 162 28.83 -11.15 -4.91
N SER A 163 28.81 -10.77 -6.18
CA SER A 163 28.30 -9.47 -6.63
C SER A 163 26.82 -9.22 -6.29
N ARG A 164 25.97 -10.25 -6.32
CA ARG A 164 24.55 -10.11 -5.94
C ARG A 164 24.39 -9.76 -4.47
N TYR A 165 25.19 -10.38 -3.61
CA TYR A 165 25.19 -10.08 -2.19
C TYR A 165 25.60 -8.63 -1.92
N PHE A 166 26.71 -8.17 -2.46
CA PHE A 166 27.17 -6.78 -2.27
C PHE A 166 26.20 -5.77 -2.90
N PHE A 167 25.57 -6.13 -4.00
CA PHE A 167 24.54 -5.29 -4.63
C PHE A 167 23.34 -5.06 -3.69
N LEU A 168 22.79 -6.12 -3.09
CA LEU A 168 21.67 -5.99 -2.15
C LEU A 168 22.09 -5.28 -0.87
N LYS A 169 23.32 -5.47 -0.41
CA LYS A 169 23.87 -4.71 0.72
C LYS A 169 23.94 -3.22 0.42
N ALA A 170 24.40 -2.84 -0.76
CA ALA A 170 24.40 -1.45 -1.22
C ALA A 170 22.97 -0.90 -1.37
N LEU A 171 22.07 -1.66 -1.97
CA LEU A 171 20.64 -1.30 -2.10
C LEU A 171 20.03 -1.03 -0.72
N LYS A 172 20.19 -1.92 0.25
CA LYS A 172 19.72 -1.74 1.64
C LYS A 172 20.35 -0.48 2.26
N GLY A 173 21.65 -0.27 2.06
CA GLY A 173 22.41 0.83 2.66
C GLY A 173 21.93 2.21 2.23
N ILE A 174 21.38 2.38 1.02
CA ILE A 174 20.88 3.67 0.53
C ILE A 174 19.41 3.96 0.92
N LEU A 175 18.68 2.99 1.47
CA LEU A 175 17.26 3.20 1.83
C LEU A 175 17.08 4.29 2.90
N PRO A 176 17.90 4.38 3.97
CA PRO A 176 17.75 5.43 4.99
C PRO A 176 17.91 6.86 4.46
N GLU A 177 18.64 7.07 3.35
CA GLU A 177 18.76 8.37 2.68
C GLU A 177 17.41 8.89 2.16
N LYS A 178 16.40 8.03 2.09
CA LYS A 178 15.03 8.38 1.68
C LYS A 178 14.14 8.83 2.84
N ARG A 179 14.67 8.88 4.07
CA ARG A 179 13.91 9.26 5.27
C ARG A 179 13.15 10.58 5.09
N ASP A 180 13.79 11.59 4.48
CA ASP A 180 13.18 12.89 4.20
C ASP A 180 12.23 12.91 3.00
N LYS A 181 12.21 11.80 2.22
CA LYS A 181 11.33 11.60 1.07
C LYS A 181 10.15 10.67 1.38
N LYS A 182 9.81 10.51 2.68
CA LYS A 182 8.53 9.95 3.06
C LYS A 182 7.46 10.63 2.22
N LEU A 183 6.55 9.86 1.62
CA LEU A 183 5.35 10.48 1.08
C LEU A 183 4.74 11.31 2.22
N ALA A 184 4.61 12.63 1.99
CA ALA A 184 4.17 13.60 3.01
C ALA A 184 2.82 13.21 3.65
N PHE A 185 2.19 12.24 3.05
CA PHE A 185 0.98 11.58 3.49
C PHE A 185 1.09 10.12 3.03
N PRO A 186 1.33 9.17 3.92
CA PRO A 186 1.16 7.78 3.52
C PRO A 186 -0.24 7.68 2.94
N VAL A 187 -0.36 7.14 1.72
CA VAL A 187 -1.65 6.81 1.12
C VAL A 187 -2.18 5.63 1.90
N GLN A 188 -2.55 5.93 3.14
CA GLN A 188 -3.08 4.98 4.09
C GLN A 188 -4.36 5.56 4.67
N HIS A 189 -5.31 4.73 4.89
CA HIS A 189 -6.42 5.03 5.78
C HIS A 189 -6.59 3.88 6.75
N PRO A 190 -6.86 4.17 8.03
CA PRO A 190 -7.15 3.11 8.98
C PRO A 190 -8.38 2.37 8.51
N PHE A 191 -8.30 1.04 8.58
CA PHE A 191 -9.46 0.20 8.33
C PHE A 191 -10.33 0.19 9.58
N PRO A 192 -11.59 0.66 9.49
CA PRO A 192 -12.42 0.68 10.68
C PRO A 192 -12.86 -0.74 11.06
N LYS A 193 -12.40 -1.22 12.22
CA LYS A 193 -12.95 -2.44 12.86
C LYS A 193 -14.39 -2.21 13.38
N ASP A 194 -14.81 -0.97 13.53
CA ASP A 194 -16.16 -0.58 13.92
C ASP A 194 -17.12 -0.70 12.72
N GLU A 195 -18.15 -1.53 12.84
CA GLU A 195 -19.13 -1.79 11.76
C GLU A 195 -19.82 -0.53 11.23
N THR A 196 -20.07 0.45 12.09
CA THR A 196 -20.71 1.70 11.69
C THR A 196 -19.77 2.54 10.84
N LEU A 197 -18.52 2.69 11.27
CA LEU A 197 -17.52 3.39 10.48
C LEU A 197 -17.18 2.66 9.18
N LEU A 198 -17.22 1.34 9.18
CA LEU A 198 -17.06 0.54 7.96
C LEU A 198 -18.17 0.86 6.94
N LYS A 199 -19.43 0.92 7.39
CA LYS A 199 -20.56 1.32 6.53
C LYS A 199 -20.40 2.74 5.99
N ILE A 200 -19.97 3.66 6.85
CA ILE A 200 -19.69 5.06 6.47
C ILE A 200 -18.55 5.14 5.46
N ALA A 201 -17.46 4.41 5.67
CA ALA A 201 -16.33 4.36 4.75
C ALA A 201 -16.74 3.81 3.37
N LYS A 202 -17.55 2.73 3.33
CA LYS A 202 -18.14 2.19 2.08
C LYS A 202 -19.00 3.22 1.37
N TYR A 203 -19.84 3.94 2.11
CA TYR A 203 -20.67 5.02 1.56
C TYR A 203 -19.84 6.15 0.96
N ILE A 204 -18.83 6.63 1.69
CA ILE A 204 -17.91 7.66 1.20
C ILE A 204 -17.23 7.20 -0.09
N HIS A 205 -16.69 5.99 -0.11
CA HIS A 205 -16.00 5.43 -1.28
C HIS A 205 -16.91 5.33 -2.50
N ALA A 206 -18.17 4.90 -2.31
CA ALA A 206 -19.14 4.77 -3.39
C ALA A 206 -19.69 6.11 -3.92
N ASN A 207 -19.36 7.24 -3.25
CA ASN A 207 -19.90 8.57 -3.60
C ASN A 207 -18.81 9.64 -3.67
N LEU A 208 -17.57 9.27 -4.00
CA LEU A 208 -16.41 10.18 -3.98
C LEU A 208 -16.57 11.39 -4.88
N GLU A 209 -17.31 11.25 -5.99
CA GLU A 209 -17.61 12.29 -6.96
C GLU A 209 -18.55 13.39 -6.41
N LYS A 210 -19.31 13.06 -5.35
CA LYS A 210 -20.28 13.98 -4.75
C LYS A 210 -19.59 14.99 -3.82
N PRO A 211 -20.22 16.14 -3.55
CA PRO A 211 -19.73 17.13 -2.59
C PRO A 211 -19.94 16.65 -1.15
N LEU A 212 -19.18 15.61 -0.76
CA LEU A 212 -19.24 15.03 0.58
C LEU A 212 -18.67 15.96 1.63
N THR A 213 -19.45 16.23 2.67
CA THR A 213 -19.03 16.91 3.89
C THR A 213 -19.31 16.05 5.10
N ILE A 214 -18.72 16.39 6.25
CA ILE A 214 -19.02 15.68 7.50
C ILE A 214 -20.49 15.83 7.90
N GLU A 215 -21.09 16.97 7.59
CA GLU A 215 -22.49 17.28 7.85
C GLU A 215 -23.43 16.40 7.02
N SER A 216 -23.20 16.35 5.70
CA SER A 216 -23.99 15.50 4.80
C SER A 216 -23.86 14.04 5.14
N THR A 217 -22.66 13.56 5.45
CA THR A 217 -22.39 12.18 5.82
C THR A 217 -23.00 11.83 7.19
N ALA A 218 -22.87 12.72 8.18
CA ALA A 218 -23.49 12.51 9.49
C ALA A 218 -25.01 12.40 9.40
N LYS A 219 -25.64 13.26 8.59
CA LYS A 219 -27.09 13.23 8.33
C LYS A 219 -27.54 11.93 7.71
N GLU A 220 -26.79 11.43 6.72
CA GLU A 220 -27.09 10.14 6.03
C GLU A 220 -27.14 8.95 7.02
N PHE A 221 -26.28 8.97 8.04
CA PHE A 221 -26.20 7.91 9.04
C PHE A 221 -26.92 8.23 10.36
N GLY A 222 -27.81 9.23 10.36
CA GLY A 222 -28.59 9.60 11.56
C GLY A 222 -27.77 10.04 12.76
N MET A 223 -26.57 10.63 12.51
CA MET A 223 -25.64 11.06 13.54
C MET A 223 -25.48 12.58 13.59
N SER A 224 -25.06 13.10 14.76
CA SER A 224 -24.54 14.47 14.82
C SER A 224 -23.12 14.54 14.23
N THR A 225 -22.76 15.69 13.67
CA THR A 225 -21.37 15.96 13.18
C THR A 225 -20.34 15.77 14.27
N ARG A 226 -20.68 16.15 15.52
CA ARG A 226 -19.83 15.96 16.70
C ARG A 226 -19.55 14.47 16.96
N THR A 227 -20.60 13.63 16.90
CA THR A 227 -20.48 12.17 17.09
C THR A 227 -19.59 11.57 16.01
N LEU A 228 -19.84 11.90 14.74
CA LEU A 228 -19.07 11.40 13.63
C LEU A 228 -17.59 11.85 13.71
N SER A 229 -17.34 13.14 13.98
CA SER A 229 -15.99 13.68 14.13
C SER A 229 -15.21 12.99 15.25
N ARG A 230 -15.86 12.76 16.39
CA ARG A 230 -15.25 12.05 17.54
C ARG A 230 -14.89 10.60 17.14
N ARG A 231 -15.80 9.86 16.52
CA ARG A 231 -15.54 8.48 16.07
C ARG A 231 -14.36 8.41 15.09
N PHE A 232 -14.29 9.32 14.12
CA PHE A 232 -13.14 9.37 13.20
C PHE A 232 -11.82 9.59 13.96
N LYS A 233 -11.80 10.51 14.95
CA LYS A 233 -10.60 10.80 15.73
C LYS A 233 -10.21 9.65 16.66
N GLU A 234 -11.17 9.07 17.38
CA GLU A 234 -10.91 8.04 18.40
C GLU A 234 -10.60 6.67 17.78
N ILE A 235 -11.30 6.28 16.71
CA ILE A 235 -11.18 4.93 16.13
C ILE A 235 -10.16 4.91 15.00
N LEU A 236 -10.13 5.95 14.13
CA LEU A 236 -9.27 6.00 12.96
C LEU A 236 -8.01 6.88 13.17
N GLY A 237 -7.87 7.56 14.30
CA GLY A 237 -6.74 8.43 14.58
C GLY A 237 -6.63 9.65 13.63
N MET A 238 -7.66 9.90 12.81
CA MET A 238 -7.67 11.02 11.85
C MET A 238 -9.02 11.71 11.77
N ASN A 239 -9.06 12.92 11.20
CA ASN A 239 -10.33 13.59 10.95
C ASN A 239 -10.96 13.18 9.61
N TYR A 240 -12.27 13.45 9.47
CA TYR A 240 -13.07 13.14 8.29
C TYR A 240 -12.47 13.70 6.99
N VAL A 241 -12.00 14.94 6.99
CA VAL A 241 -11.45 15.59 5.79
C VAL A 241 -10.17 14.89 5.32
N ARG A 242 -9.33 14.47 6.27
CA ARG A 242 -8.11 13.73 5.97
C ARG A 242 -8.43 12.37 5.38
N PHE A 243 -9.41 11.66 5.94
CA PHE A 243 -9.90 10.39 5.43
C PHE A 243 -10.45 10.50 4.01
N LEU A 244 -11.38 11.46 3.77
CA LEU A 244 -11.95 11.71 2.45
C LEU A 244 -10.88 12.06 1.41
N ARG A 245 -9.87 12.88 1.77
CA ARG A 245 -8.76 13.20 0.88
C ARG A 245 -7.94 11.95 0.51
N ALA A 246 -7.63 11.10 1.48
CA ALA A 246 -6.90 9.87 1.22
C ALA A 246 -7.65 8.99 0.19
N LEU A 247 -8.95 8.76 0.39
CA LEU A 247 -9.77 8.00 -0.54
C LEU A 247 -9.81 8.62 -1.94
N ARG A 248 -9.99 9.94 -2.05
CA ARG A 248 -10.00 10.65 -3.34
C ARG A 248 -8.67 10.54 -4.08
N ILE A 249 -7.56 10.68 -3.38
CA ILE A 249 -6.23 10.54 -3.98
C ILE A 249 -5.99 9.10 -4.42
N THR A 250 -6.32 8.11 -3.60
CA THR A 250 -6.20 6.70 -3.99
C THR A 250 -7.01 6.41 -5.24
N ARG A 251 -8.28 6.83 -5.29
CA ARG A 251 -9.13 6.62 -6.48
C ARG A 251 -8.56 7.34 -7.72
N SER A 252 -7.95 8.51 -7.53
CA SER A 252 -7.32 9.21 -8.66
C SER A 252 -6.11 8.44 -9.22
N LEU A 253 -5.32 7.80 -8.37
CA LEU A 253 -4.21 6.96 -8.80
C LEU A 253 -4.71 5.76 -9.62
N GLU A 254 -5.78 5.10 -9.18
CA GLU A 254 -6.43 4.01 -9.92
C GLU A 254 -6.88 4.47 -11.32
N LEU A 255 -7.60 5.60 -11.40
CA LEU A 255 -8.07 6.16 -12.66
C LEU A 255 -6.92 6.58 -13.61
N MET A 256 -5.83 7.11 -13.06
CA MET A 256 -4.62 7.41 -13.86
C MET A 256 -4.03 6.15 -14.48
N MET A 257 -4.05 5.05 -13.76
CA MET A 257 -3.53 3.77 -14.23
C MET A 257 -4.41 3.12 -15.29
N GLU A 258 -5.74 3.32 -15.23
CA GLU A 258 -6.65 2.90 -16.30
C GLU A 258 -6.29 3.57 -17.64
N GLY A 259 -5.67 4.75 -17.61
CA GLY A 259 -5.20 5.47 -18.79
C GLY A 259 -6.29 6.02 -19.71
N LYS A 260 -7.55 5.92 -19.29
CA LYS A 260 -8.75 6.26 -20.10
C LYS A 260 -9.16 7.71 -20.00
N TYR A 261 -8.78 8.39 -18.91
CA TYR A 261 -9.28 9.71 -18.53
C TYR A 261 -8.18 10.75 -18.54
N ASN A 262 -8.53 11.98 -18.89
CA ASN A 262 -7.63 13.13 -18.71
C ASN A 262 -7.66 13.64 -17.27
N MET A 263 -6.71 14.52 -16.91
CA MET A 263 -6.58 15.00 -15.53
C MET A 263 -7.81 15.79 -15.03
N TYR A 264 -8.49 16.50 -15.90
CA TYR A 264 -9.70 17.22 -15.53
C TYR A 264 -10.83 16.25 -15.21
N GLU A 265 -11.05 15.25 -16.05
CA GLU A 265 -12.04 14.20 -15.81
C GLU A 265 -11.78 13.47 -14.50
N ILE A 266 -10.51 13.06 -14.26
CA ILE A 266 -10.11 12.43 -13.01
C ILE A 266 -10.44 13.33 -11.82
N ALA A 267 -10.10 14.61 -11.87
CA ALA A 267 -10.39 15.55 -10.79
C ALA A 267 -11.89 15.61 -10.47
N MET A 268 -12.75 15.66 -11.49
CA MET A 268 -14.20 15.66 -11.32
C MET A 268 -14.72 14.35 -10.75
N MET A 269 -14.28 13.23 -11.31
CA MET A 269 -14.68 11.87 -10.88
C MET A 269 -14.33 11.56 -9.42
N VAL A 270 -13.26 12.19 -8.90
CA VAL A 270 -12.89 12.03 -7.49
C VAL A 270 -13.40 13.17 -6.61
N GLY A 271 -14.32 14.02 -7.11
CA GLY A 271 -15.09 14.99 -6.34
C GLY A 271 -14.38 16.31 -6.05
N TYR A 272 -13.43 16.73 -6.89
CA TYR A 272 -12.89 18.10 -6.85
C TYR A 272 -13.61 19.00 -7.85
N ASN A 273 -13.86 20.26 -7.47
CA ASN A 273 -14.56 21.22 -8.29
C ASN A 273 -13.67 21.91 -9.33
N SER A 274 -12.35 21.67 -9.28
CA SER A 274 -11.40 22.22 -10.25
C SER A 274 -10.13 21.38 -10.30
N LEU A 275 -9.49 21.36 -11.48
CA LEU A 275 -8.19 20.75 -11.70
C LEU A 275 -7.11 21.35 -10.79
N SER A 276 -7.16 22.66 -10.55
CA SER A 276 -6.19 23.35 -9.70
C SER A 276 -6.26 22.87 -8.25
N SER A 277 -7.48 22.76 -7.68
CA SER A 277 -7.69 22.25 -6.33
C SER A 277 -7.21 20.81 -6.20
N PHE A 278 -7.53 19.96 -7.18
CA PHE A 278 -7.06 18.58 -7.24
C PHE A 278 -5.52 18.52 -7.29
N SER A 279 -4.90 19.25 -8.22
CA SER A 279 -3.44 19.23 -8.42
C SER A 279 -2.67 19.67 -7.18
N ASN A 280 -3.16 20.70 -6.49
CA ASN A 280 -2.55 21.17 -5.24
C ASN A 280 -2.61 20.13 -4.13
N ILE A 281 -3.76 19.47 -3.96
CA ILE A 281 -3.92 18.43 -2.95
C ILE A 281 -3.11 17.19 -3.32
N PHE A 282 -3.16 16.77 -4.58
CA PHE A 282 -2.39 15.63 -5.09
C PHE A 282 -0.89 15.84 -4.85
N LYS A 283 -0.33 16.99 -5.26
CA LYS A 283 1.07 17.34 -5.04
C LYS A 283 1.42 17.35 -3.54
N LYS A 284 0.52 17.85 -2.69
CA LYS A 284 0.73 17.84 -1.23
C LYS A 284 0.77 16.43 -0.65
N VAL A 285 0.02 15.49 -1.23
CA VAL A 285 -0.08 14.10 -0.76
C VAL A 285 1.04 13.23 -1.36
N ILE A 286 1.23 13.29 -2.67
CA ILE A 286 2.14 12.42 -3.42
C ILE A 286 3.55 13.01 -3.57
N GLY A 287 3.70 14.33 -3.36
CA GLY A 287 4.99 15.03 -3.46
C GLY A 287 5.28 15.64 -4.84
N ILE A 288 4.62 15.16 -5.90
CA ILE A 288 4.77 15.66 -7.28
C ILE A 288 3.40 15.97 -7.90
N PRO A 289 3.34 16.83 -8.92
CA PRO A 289 2.09 17.12 -9.64
C PRO A 289 1.49 15.87 -10.28
N PRO A 290 0.13 15.80 -10.44
CA PRO A 290 -0.54 14.64 -11.02
C PRO A 290 -0.13 14.39 -12.48
N THR A 291 0.13 15.43 -13.26
CA THR A 291 0.60 15.31 -14.66
C THR A 291 2.00 14.69 -14.73
N GLU A 292 2.91 15.10 -13.85
CA GLU A 292 4.25 14.53 -13.74
C GLU A 292 4.18 13.06 -13.29
N TYR A 293 3.31 12.76 -12.33
CA TYR A 293 3.08 11.39 -11.88
C TYR A 293 2.57 10.50 -13.02
N GLN A 294 1.58 10.98 -13.81
CA GLN A 294 1.06 10.24 -14.95
C GLN A 294 2.11 10.03 -16.06
N GLN A 295 2.96 11.02 -16.32
CA GLN A 295 4.06 10.86 -17.28
C GLN A 295 5.03 9.76 -16.83
N LYS A 296 5.40 9.74 -15.55
CA LYS A 296 6.24 8.68 -14.98
C LYS A 296 5.58 7.30 -15.10
N LEU A 297 4.26 7.18 -14.92
CA LEU A 297 3.54 5.92 -15.12
C LEU A 297 3.60 5.42 -16.57
N ARG A 298 3.59 6.32 -17.54
CA ARG A 298 3.61 5.98 -18.98
C ARG A 298 5.02 5.70 -19.53
N GLY A 299 6.05 5.69 -18.68
CA GLY A 299 7.43 5.44 -19.10
C GLY A 299 8.18 6.67 -19.63
N GLY A 300 7.64 7.86 -19.43
CA GLY A 300 8.37 9.12 -19.64
C GLY A 300 9.46 9.30 -18.57
N GLU A 301 10.68 9.65 -19.03
CA GLU A 301 11.85 10.00 -18.21
C GLU A 301 11.54 11.16 -17.24
#